data_8697e61a1af76b6018f88b9c4dd6f61a
#
_entry.id   8697e61a1af76b6018f88b9c4dd6f61a
#
_cell.length_a   1.000
_cell.length_b   1.000
_cell.length_c   1.000
_cell.angle_alpha   90.00
_cell.angle_beta   90.00
_cell.angle_gamma   90.00
#
_symmetry.space_group_name_H-M   'P 1'
#
loop_
_entity.id
_entity.type
_entity.pdbx_description
1 polymer ?
#
loop_
_entity_poly.entity_id
_entity_poly.type
_entity_poly.pdbx_seq_one_letter_code
_entity_poly.pdbx_strand_id
1 'polypeptide(L)'
;MKSTSSPRENTQPLDVLVVGGGNAALCAAITARRAGASVMLLEASPKEFRGGNSRHTRNIRYVHAAKNDFLTGPYTEEECFNDLMGVTKGNTIESMARLVIRNSNNVGYWMMEQGVHFQPAMRGTLHLSRTNAFFLGGGKALINAYYATAEKLGVKVLYDAEVT
;
A
#
# COMPACT_ATOMS: atom_id res chain seq x y z
N MET A 1 28.83 37.28 -29.91
CA MET A 1 28.51 35.92 -29.51
C MET A 1 28.16 35.93 -28.03
N LYS A 2 26.85 35.81 -27.69
CA LYS A 2 26.39 35.73 -26.29
C LYS A 2 26.31 34.23 -25.94
N SER A 3 27.17 33.76 -25.04
CA SER A 3 27.11 32.42 -24.47
C SER A 3 25.84 32.30 -23.62
N THR A 4 24.87 31.52 -24.08
CA THR A 4 23.72 31.12 -23.30
C THR A 4 24.17 29.92 -22.43
N SER A 5 24.61 30.21 -21.20
CA SER A 5 24.78 29.21 -20.20
C SER A 5 23.39 28.72 -19.80
N SER A 6 23.04 27.48 -20.15
CA SER A 6 21.90 26.77 -19.59
C SER A 6 21.99 26.79 -18.07
N PRO A 7 20.89 27.03 -17.33
CA PRO A 7 20.91 26.84 -15.89
C PRO A 7 21.26 25.39 -15.60
N ARG A 8 22.32 25.17 -14.84
CA ARG A 8 22.59 23.83 -14.27
C ARG A 8 21.41 23.53 -13.36
N GLU A 9 20.55 22.59 -13.76
CA GLU A 9 19.59 22.00 -12.85
C GLU A 9 20.35 21.51 -11.63
N ASN A 10 19.97 22.01 -10.46
CA ASN A 10 20.54 21.60 -9.19
C ASN A 10 20.02 20.18 -8.88
N THR A 11 20.58 19.19 -9.55
CA THR A 11 20.23 17.79 -9.38
C THR A 11 20.87 17.27 -8.10
N GLN A 12 20.20 17.50 -6.96
CA GLN A 12 20.55 16.78 -5.75
C GLN A 12 20.31 15.28 -6.00
N PRO A 13 21.26 14.41 -5.62
CA PRO A 13 21.09 12.97 -5.78
C PRO A 13 19.87 12.50 -5.00
N LEU A 14 19.12 11.56 -5.58
CA LEU A 14 18.01 10.90 -4.91
C LEU A 14 18.53 9.74 -4.08
N ASP A 15 18.01 9.57 -2.87
CA ASP A 15 18.34 8.41 -2.04
C ASP A 15 17.57 7.17 -2.49
N VAL A 16 16.29 7.35 -2.91
CA VAL A 16 15.42 6.23 -3.28
C VAL A 16 14.62 6.57 -4.54
N LEU A 17 14.72 5.70 -5.54
CA LEU A 17 13.86 5.68 -6.71
C LEU A 17 12.91 4.48 -6.61
N VAL A 18 11.60 4.74 -6.63
CA VAL A 18 10.55 3.72 -6.58
C VAL A 18 9.95 3.57 -7.97
N VAL A 19 9.98 2.36 -8.52
CA VAL A 19 9.41 2.04 -9.83
C VAL A 19 8.02 1.42 -9.67
N GLY A 20 7.01 2.06 -10.24
CA GLY A 20 5.59 1.73 -10.13
C GLY A 20 4.85 2.56 -9.07
N GLY A 21 3.52 2.64 -9.18
CA GLY A 21 2.66 3.45 -8.32
C GLY A 21 1.52 2.67 -7.65
N GLY A 22 1.66 1.34 -7.55
CA GLY A 22 0.71 0.49 -6.83
C GLY A 22 0.91 0.51 -5.31
N ASN A 23 0.16 -0.31 -4.58
CA ASN A 23 0.18 -0.37 -3.12
C ASN A 23 1.59 -0.56 -2.54
N ALA A 24 2.34 -1.55 -3.02
CA ALA A 24 3.69 -1.83 -2.50
C ALA A 24 4.65 -0.65 -2.71
N ALA A 25 4.62 -0.04 -3.88
CA ALA A 25 5.44 1.11 -4.24
C ALA A 25 5.14 2.32 -3.36
N LEU A 26 3.86 2.63 -3.13
CA LEU A 26 3.45 3.73 -2.28
C LEU A 26 3.81 3.50 -0.82
N CYS A 27 3.66 2.27 -0.30
CA CYS A 27 4.13 1.91 1.04
C CYS A 27 5.64 2.12 1.17
N ALA A 28 6.43 1.68 0.19
CA ALA A 28 7.87 1.86 0.17
C ALA A 28 8.27 3.35 0.14
N ALA A 29 7.63 4.12 -0.76
CA ALA A 29 7.90 5.56 -0.91
C ALA A 29 7.57 6.34 0.38
N ILE A 30 6.40 6.10 0.98
CA ILE A 30 5.98 6.74 2.24
C ILE A 30 6.95 6.39 3.37
N THR A 31 7.31 5.11 3.49
CA THR A 31 8.22 4.64 4.56
C THR A 31 9.61 5.23 4.40
N ALA A 32 10.18 5.20 3.20
CA ALA A 32 11.49 5.79 2.93
C ALA A 32 11.49 7.30 3.20
N ARG A 33 10.43 7.99 2.77
CA ARG A 33 10.30 9.44 3.00
C ARG A 33 10.18 9.79 4.49
N ARG A 34 9.47 8.99 5.29
CA ARG A 34 9.38 9.14 6.74
C ARG A 34 10.72 8.88 7.45
N ALA A 35 11.57 8.03 6.87
CA ALA A 35 12.94 7.81 7.33
C ALA A 35 13.92 8.95 6.94
N GLY A 36 13.44 10.01 6.27
CA GLY A 36 14.23 11.18 5.88
C GLY A 36 14.83 11.13 4.49
N ALA A 37 14.66 10.04 3.74
CA ALA A 37 15.18 9.90 2.39
C ALA A 37 14.53 10.85 1.39
N SER A 38 15.25 11.34 0.40
CA SER A 38 14.71 11.95 -0.80
C SER A 38 14.16 10.87 -1.73
N VAL A 39 12.86 10.98 -2.11
CA VAL A 39 12.16 9.90 -2.82
C VAL A 39 11.53 10.42 -4.10
N MET A 40 11.74 9.68 -5.20
CA MET A 40 10.99 9.84 -6.44
C MET A 40 10.27 8.54 -6.77
N LEU A 41 9.03 8.65 -7.27
CA LEU A 41 8.21 7.53 -7.71
C LEU A 41 7.89 7.70 -9.19
N LEU A 42 8.14 6.65 -9.99
CA LEU A 42 7.83 6.58 -11.40
C LEU A 42 6.58 5.70 -11.61
N GLU A 43 5.53 6.26 -12.16
CA GLU A 43 4.31 5.53 -12.52
C GLU A 43 4.13 5.56 -14.03
N ALA A 44 4.04 4.39 -14.65
CA ALA A 44 3.88 4.26 -16.10
C ALA A 44 2.54 4.81 -16.60
N SER A 45 1.49 4.71 -15.77
CA SER A 45 0.16 5.19 -16.15
C SER A 45 0.02 6.70 -15.99
N PRO A 46 -0.87 7.34 -16.77
CA PRO A 46 -1.33 8.69 -16.49
C PRO A 46 -1.97 8.79 -15.10
N LYS A 47 -2.00 9.99 -14.56
CA LYS A 47 -2.49 10.26 -13.19
C LYS A 47 -3.89 9.69 -12.93
N GLU A 48 -4.78 9.73 -13.91
CA GLU A 48 -6.16 9.24 -13.81
C GLU A 48 -6.25 7.72 -13.67
N PHE A 49 -5.24 6.99 -14.17
CA PHE A 49 -5.20 5.53 -14.20
C PHE A 49 -4.16 4.94 -13.25
N ARG A 50 -3.48 5.76 -12.45
CA ARG A 50 -2.46 5.37 -11.48
C ARG A 50 -2.93 4.29 -10.50
N GLY A 51 -2.00 3.51 -9.96
CA GLY A 51 -2.25 2.57 -8.87
C GLY A 51 -2.35 1.10 -9.26
N GLY A 52 -2.24 0.77 -10.56
CA GLY A 52 -2.24 -0.60 -11.05
C GLY A 52 -3.42 -1.43 -10.55
N ASN A 53 -3.21 -2.71 -10.30
CA ASN A 53 -4.25 -3.62 -9.79
C ASN A 53 -4.77 -3.25 -8.38
N SER A 54 -4.01 -2.51 -7.60
CA SER A 54 -4.41 -2.11 -6.25
C SER A 54 -5.66 -1.22 -6.23
N ARG A 55 -5.90 -0.46 -7.29
CA ARG A 55 -7.12 0.37 -7.43
C ARG A 55 -8.43 -0.44 -7.57
N HIS A 56 -8.32 -1.74 -7.87
CA HIS A 56 -9.47 -2.64 -8.07
C HIS A 56 -9.76 -3.51 -6.84
N THR A 57 -8.92 -3.43 -5.80
CA THR A 57 -9.14 -4.18 -4.55
C THR A 57 -10.34 -3.64 -3.77
N ARG A 58 -10.93 -4.47 -2.91
CA ARG A 58 -12.07 -4.09 -2.06
C ARG A 58 -11.76 -4.14 -0.58
N ASN A 59 -10.82 -4.99 -0.19
CA ASN A 59 -10.50 -5.27 1.20
C ASN A 59 -9.04 -5.69 1.34
N ILE A 60 -8.63 -5.77 2.58
CA ILE A 60 -7.37 -6.41 2.99
C ILE A 60 -7.66 -7.47 4.04
N ARG A 61 -6.96 -8.59 3.98
CA ARG A 61 -6.94 -9.64 4.99
C ARG A 61 -5.63 -9.52 5.77
N TYR A 62 -5.71 -9.46 7.09
CA TYR A 62 -4.55 -9.39 7.97
C TYR A 62 -4.87 -9.90 9.36
N VAL A 63 -3.86 -10.32 10.11
CA VAL A 63 -4.02 -10.88 11.45
C VAL A 63 -4.31 -9.79 12.49
N HIS A 64 -5.14 -10.14 13.48
CA HIS A 64 -5.50 -9.24 14.58
C HIS A 64 -6.03 -10.03 15.77
N ALA A 65 -5.77 -9.54 16.98
CA ALA A 65 -6.08 -10.25 18.20
C ALA A 65 -7.55 -10.08 18.68
N ALA A 66 -8.21 -9.00 18.27
CA ALA A 66 -9.54 -8.64 18.76
C ALA A 66 -10.41 -7.96 17.70
N LYS A 67 -11.71 -7.89 17.98
CA LYS A 67 -12.63 -7.05 17.21
C LYS A 67 -12.30 -5.56 17.34
N ASN A 68 -12.66 -4.80 16.31
CA ASN A 68 -12.64 -3.34 16.31
C ASN A 68 -13.83 -2.80 15.49
N ASP A 69 -13.82 -1.53 15.12
CA ASP A 69 -14.94 -0.89 14.41
C ASP A 69 -15.23 -1.50 13.03
N PHE A 70 -14.25 -2.11 12.40
CA PHE A 70 -14.34 -2.68 11.05
C PHE A 70 -14.03 -4.18 10.97
N LEU A 71 -13.76 -4.84 12.12
CA LEU A 71 -13.55 -6.29 12.23
C LEU A 71 -14.37 -6.87 13.39
N THR A 72 -15.01 -8.02 13.15
CA THR A 72 -16.00 -8.59 14.09
C THR A 72 -15.41 -9.54 15.12
N GLY A 73 -14.17 -9.98 14.96
CA GLY A 73 -13.53 -10.94 15.87
C GLY A 73 -12.07 -11.18 15.52
N PRO A 74 -11.33 -11.99 16.28
CA PRO A 74 -9.92 -12.25 16.06
C PRO A 74 -9.67 -13.08 14.79
N TYR A 75 -8.47 -12.92 14.24
CA TYR A 75 -7.93 -13.74 13.16
C TYR A 75 -6.44 -13.96 13.41
N THR A 76 -6.10 -15.20 13.83
CA THR A 76 -4.76 -15.53 14.31
C THR A 76 -3.76 -15.74 13.18
N GLU A 77 -2.46 -15.71 13.50
CA GLU A 77 -1.37 -15.99 12.53
C GLU A 77 -1.51 -17.42 11.97
N GLU A 78 -1.81 -18.40 12.82
CA GLU A 78 -1.92 -19.80 12.41
C GLU A 78 -3.16 -20.01 11.51
N GLU A 79 -4.29 -19.41 11.86
CA GLU A 79 -5.48 -19.47 11.01
C GLU A 79 -5.23 -18.83 9.64
N CYS A 80 -4.57 -17.66 9.61
CA CYS A 80 -4.22 -16.98 8.37
C CYS A 80 -3.26 -17.82 7.51
N PHE A 81 -2.28 -18.45 8.13
CA PHE A 81 -1.35 -19.33 7.44
C PHE A 81 -2.06 -20.58 6.87
N ASN A 82 -2.94 -21.20 7.63
CA ASN A 82 -3.72 -22.36 7.17
C ASN A 82 -4.65 -21.99 6.00
N ASP A 83 -5.30 -20.83 6.06
CA ASP A 83 -6.09 -20.29 4.95
C ASP A 83 -5.23 -20.09 3.68
N LEU A 84 -4.03 -19.54 3.85
CA LEU A 84 -3.08 -19.34 2.75
C LEU A 84 -2.67 -20.67 2.14
N MET A 85 -2.34 -21.66 2.97
CA MET A 85 -1.97 -23.01 2.52
C MET A 85 -3.12 -23.68 1.77
N GLY A 86 -4.36 -23.50 2.22
CA GLY A 86 -5.55 -23.99 1.55
C GLY A 86 -5.71 -23.40 0.14
N VAL A 87 -5.51 -22.09 -0.01
CA VAL A 87 -5.63 -21.38 -1.29
C VAL A 87 -4.49 -21.75 -2.24
N THR A 88 -3.25 -21.79 -1.74
CA THR A 88 -2.06 -22.07 -2.56
C THR A 88 -1.82 -23.57 -2.78
N LYS A 89 -2.61 -24.45 -2.12
CA LYS A 89 -2.42 -25.90 -2.12
C LYS A 89 -1.00 -26.32 -1.69
N GLY A 90 -0.46 -25.60 -0.71
CA GLY A 90 0.89 -25.82 -0.20
C GLY A 90 2.01 -25.20 -1.05
N ASN A 91 1.72 -24.58 -2.18
CA ASN A 91 2.72 -23.96 -3.02
C ASN A 91 3.07 -22.56 -2.50
N THR A 92 3.81 -22.51 -1.40
CA THR A 92 4.13 -21.28 -0.65
C THR A 92 5.53 -21.41 -0.02
N ILE A 93 6.28 -20.33 -0.01
CA ILE A 93 7.52 -20.22 0.76
C ILE A 93 7.12 -19.91 2.21
N GLU A 94 7.07 -20.92 3.07
CA GLU A 94 6.55 -20.81 4.44
C GLU A 94 7.21 -19.69 5.25
N SER A 95 8.54 -19.60 5.24
CA SER A 95 9.27 -18.58 6.00
C SER A 95 8.87 -17.17 5.61
N MET A 96 8.69 -16.91 4.31
CA MET A 96 8.25 -15.61 3.79
C MET A 96 6.79 -15.35 4.16
N ALA A 97 5.92 -16.34 4.00
CA ALA A 97 4.50 -16.23 4.34
C ALA A 97 4.31 -15.89 5.81
N ARG A 98 4.97 -16.61 6.71
CA ARG A 98 4.89 -16.36 8.16
C ARG A 98 5.45 -15.00 8.54
N LEU A 99 6.54 -14.54 7.88
CA LEU A 99 7.07 -13.19 8.09
C LEU A 99 6.05 -12.12 7.74
N VAL A 100 5.42 -12.22 6.57
CA VAL A 100 4.40 -11.26 6.10
C VAL A 100 3.16 -11.28 7.00
N ILE A 101 2.66 -12.47 7.33
CA ILE A 101 1.48 -12.66 8.20
C ILE A 101 1.72 -12.00 9.57
N ARG A 102 2.82 -12.30 10.23
CA ARG A 102 3.16 -11.75 11.54
C ARG A 102 3.24 -10.22 11.51
N ASN A 103 3.90 -9.66 10.51
CA ASN A 103 4.04 -8.21 10.37
C ASN A 103 2.76 -7.50 9.91
N SER A 104 1.73 -8.22 9.48
CA SER A 104 0.46 -7.63 9.05
C SER A 104 -0.42 -7.12 10.19
N ASN A 105 -0.13 -7.51 11.43
CA ASN A 105 -1.00 -7.27 12.57
C ASN A 105 -1.36 -5.77 12.79
N ASN A 106 -0.48 -4.85 12.49
CA ASN A 106 -0.70 -3.41 12.64
C ASN A 106 -1.07 -2.68 11.34
N VAL A 107 -1.19 -3.43 10.22
CA VAL A 107 -1.35 -2.83 8.89
C VAL A 107 -2.62 -1.97 8.79
N GLY A 108 -3.73 -2.37 9.42
CA GLY A 108 -4.97 -1.61 9.40
C GLY A 108 -4.82 -0.21 10.00
N TYR A 109 -4.19 -0.10 11.17
CA TYR A 109 -3.92 1.19 11.80
C TYR A 109 -2.93 2.03 11.02
N TRP A 110 -1.85 1.42 10.54
CA TRP A 110 -0.89 2.12 9.66
C TRP A 110 -1.58 2.68 8.41
N MET A 111 -2.50 1.95 7.81
CA MET A 111 -3.28 2.41 6.65
C MET A 111 -4.17 3.61 7.01
N MET A 112 -4.82 3.59 8.18
CA MET A 112 -5.64 4.71 8.66
C MET A 112 -4.80 5.97 8.87
N GLU A 113 -3.58 5.85 9.38
CA GLU A 113 -2.63 6.96 9.49
C GLU A 113 -2.27 7.58 8.13
N GLN A 114 -2.38 6.82 7.04
CA GLN A 114 -2.21 7.31 5.66
C GLN A 114 -3.51 7.89 5.07
N GLY A 115 -4.58 8.01 5.84
CA GLY A 115 -5.87 8.53 5.39
C GLY A 115 -6.79 7.50 4.74
N VAL A 116 -6.49 6.21 4.87
CA VAL A 116 -7.39 5.15 4.43
C VAL A 116 -8.55 5.00 5.42
N HIS A 117 -9.77 4.90 4.91
CA HIS A 117 -10.96 4.65 5.71
C HIS A 117 -11.49 3.25 5.46
N PHE A 118 -11.90 2.59 6.54
CA PHE A 118 -12.56 1.29 6.47
C PHE A 118 -14.07 1.44 6.66
N GLN A 119 -14.82 0.54 6.04
CA GLN A 119 -16.25 0.41 6.30
C GLN A 119 -16.48 -0.17 7.70
N PRO A 120 -17.56 0.22 8.40
CA PRO A 120 -17.99 -0.47 9.62
C PRO A 120 -18.12 -1.96 9.37
N ALA A 121 -17.83 -2.76 10.39
CA ALA A 121 -17.87 -4.22 10.28
C ALA A 121 -19.24 -4.69 9.79
N MET A 122 -19.25 -5.37 8.64
CA MET A 122 -20.48 -5.91 8.07
C MET A 122 -20.96 -7.10 8.90
N ARG A 123 -22.23 -7.06 9.30
CA ARG A 123 -22.92 -8.15 9.98
C ARG A 123 -23.74 -8.93 8.96
N GLY A 124 -23.80 -10.23 9.09
CA GLY A 124 -24.57 -11.11 8.23
C GLY A 124 -24.07 -12.54 8.24
N THR A 125 -24.69 -13.39 7.46
CA THR A 125 -24.44 -14.85 7.44
C THR A 125 -23.00 -15.23 7.07
N LEU A 126 -22.32 -14.44 6.24
CA LEU A 126 -21.00 -14.81 5.73
C LEU A 126 -19.82 -14.43 6.62
N HIS A 127 -20.04 -13.67 7.70
CA HIS A 127 -19.00 -13.23 8.66
C HIS A 127 -17.70 -12.70 8.00
N LEU A 128 -17.80 -12.12 6.80
CA LEU A 128 -16.64 -11.69 6.01
C LEU A 128 -15.76 -10.67 6.76
N SER A 129 -16.38 -9.80 7.56
CA SER A 129 -15.67 -8.79 8.35
C SER A 129 -14.91 -9.35 9.56
N ARG A 130 -14.87 -10.68 9.76
CA ARG A 130 -13.99 -11.26 10.75
C ARG A 130 -12.53 -11.28 10.30
N THR A 131 -12.30 -11.58 9.03
CA THR A 131 -10.94 -11.73 8.47
C THR A 131 -10.58 -10.65 7.46
N ASN A 132 -11.56 -9.87 6.98
CA ASN A 132 -11.37 -8.89 5.92
C ASN A 132 -11.82 -7.51 6.37
N ALA A 133 -10.93 -6.53 6.33
CA ALA A 133 -11.25 -5.12 6.48
C ALA A 133 -11.59 -4.52 5.12
N PHE A 134 -12.80 -4.01 4.95
CA PHE A 134 -13.28 -3.47 3.67
C PHE A 134 -12.99 -1.98 3.58
N PHE A 135 -12.42 -1.54 2.45
CA PHE A 135 -12.11 -0.13 2.23
C PHE A 135 -13.38 0.68 1.93
N LEU A 136 -13.56 1.79 2.61
CA LEU A 136 -14.59 2.77 2.26
C LEU A 136 -14.18 3.47 0.96
N GLY A 137 -14.96 3.27 -0.10
CA GLY A 137 -14.65 3.75 -1.45
C GLY A 137 -13.71 2.83 -2.25
N GLY A 138 -13.40 1.63 -1.73
CA GLY A 138 -12.63 0.60 -2.41
C GLY A 138 -11.17 0.96 -2.65
N GLY A 139 -10.52 0.20 -3.53
CA GLY A 139 -9.09 0.35 -3.83
C GLY A 139 -8.73 1.70 -4.46
N LYS A 140 -9.64 2.33 -5.19
CA LYS A 140 -9.40 3.67 -5.73
C LYS A 140 -9.24 4.70 -4.61
N ALA A 141 -10.06 4.63 -3.56
CA ALA A 141 -9.96 5.52 -2.40
C ALA A 141 -8.66 5.23 -1.62
N LEU A 142 -8.34 3.94 -1.39
CA LEU A 142 -7.07 3.51 -0.80
C LEU A 142 -5.86 4.14 -1.51
N ILE A 143 -5.75 3.95 -2.81
CA ILE A 143 -4.61 4.43 -3.60
C ILE A 143 -4.55 5.97 -3.59
N ASN A 144 -5.67 6.65 -3.70
CA ASN A 144 -5.71 8.11 -3.63
C ASN A 144 -5.25 8.64 -2.26
N ALA A 145 -5.62 7.98 -1.16
CA ALA A 145 -5.14 8.33 0.18
C ALA A 145 -3.62 8.20 0.30
N TYR A 146 -3.05 7.11 -0.22
CA TYR A 146 -1.61 6.91 -0.24
C TYR A 146 -0.87 7.93 -1.11
N TYR A 147 -1.38 8.25 -2.30
CA TYR A 147 -0.79 9.31 -3.12
C TYR A 147 -0.83 10.66 -2.42
N ALA A 148 -1.97 11.01 -1.80
CA ALA A 148 -2.08 12.27 -1.06
C ALA A 148 -1.08 12.34 0.10
N THR A 149 -0.88 11.23 0.83
CA THR A 149 0.13 11.15 1.89
C THR A 149 1.55 11.24 1.33
N ALA A 150 1.87 10.54 0.26
CA ALA A 150 3.18 10.58 -0.38
C ALA A 150 3.51 12.00 -0.89
N GLU A 151 2.58 12.65 -1.57
CA GLU A 151 2.71 14.03 -2.06
C GLU A 151 2.89 15.02 -0.89
N LYS A 152 2.10 14.89 0.19
CA LYS A 152 2.23 15.70 1.42
C LYS A 152 3.59 15.56 2.09
N LEU A 153 4.17 14.36 2.06
CA LEU A 153 5.52 14.09 2.59
C LEU A 153 6.63 14.58 1.65
N GLY A 154 6.31 15.05 0.45
CA GLY A 154 7.28 15.55 -0.52
C GLY A 154 7.90 14.46 -1.40
N VAL A 155 7.22 13.31 -1.60
CA VAL A 155 7.59 12.36 -2.64
C VAL A 155 7.32 12.99 -4.00
N LYS A 156 8.33 13.02 -4.88
CA LYS A 156 8.16 13.47 -6.27
C LYS A 156 7.56 12.32 -7.07
N VAL A 157 6.39 12.54 -7.68
CA VAL A 157 5.73 11.53 -8.54
C VAL A 157 5.80 11.99 -9.99
N LEU A 158 6.34 11.13 -10.84
CA LEU A 158 6.31 11.29 -12.29
C LEU A 158 5.33 10.26 -12.88
N TYR A 159 4.38 10.75 -13.64
CA TYR A 159 3.41 9.95 -14.39
C TYR A 159 3.87 9.80 -15.83
N ASP A 160 3.27 8.88 -16.58
CA ASP A 160 3.68 8.55 -17.96
C ASP A 160 5.17 8.21 -18.07
N ALA A 161 5.73 7.64 -16.99
CA ALA A 161 7.15 7.35 -16.82
C ALA A 161 7.38 5.83 -16.85
N GLU A 162 7.43 5.27 -18.05
CA GLU A 162 7.74 3.86 -18.26
C GLU A 162 9.24 3.59 -18.08
N VAL A 163 9.56 2.53 -17.35
CA VAL A 163 10.93 2.05 -17.15
C VAL A 163 11.14 0.82 -18.01
N THR A 164 12.10 0.90 -18.92
CA THR A 164 12.47 -0.15 -19.89
C THR A 164 13.79 -0.82 -19.51
#